data_aff9e85095260ff3bbe660fb081be66d
#
_entry.id   aff9e85095260ff3bbe660fb081be66d
#
_cell.length_a   1.000
_cell.length_b   1.000
_cell.length_c   1.000
_cell.angle_alpha   90.00
_cell.angle_beta   90.00
_cell.angle_gamma   90.00
#
_symmetry.space_group_name_H-M   'P 1'
#
loop_
_entity.id
_entity.type
_entity.pdbx_description
1 polymer ?
#
loop_
_entity_poly.entity_id
_entity_poly.type
_entity_poly.pdbx_seq_one_letter_code
_entity_poly.pdbx_strand_id
1 'polypeptide(L)'
;NIRSIWNKEEQPSQWEALSNYIVSQNPQKIGINTSKYYGIADGLAKTDYDALIQSLPSKFQKRIVSAETLAVRWIETRTPLEVRLFSQLTGITHNIIQEAFSTKVITPGFTNTEDVVWWMREKVLKLDLNTWFHPTVDIQRSGKSDLYGFDGKPKFDVIMPGDLVHCDFGISYLTLNTDCQELAYVLKPGETDAPQFLKEALKQGNTVQDALTDNFIKGRTGNETLKIAIKESKKLGLRPQIYTHPLGLYGHSAGTTFGMWDAQQGVPGSGEHPLYENTAYAIELNAKVYIDQWQKDIRIMLEEAGFFGPSGFRYVNGRQTNLILIGQKSKYLE
;
A
#
# COMPACT_ATOMS: atom_id res chain seq x y z
N ASN A 1 22.43 -0.88 23.97
CA ASN A 1 22.88 -1.73 25.09
C ASN A 1 21.77 -2.72 25.45
N ILE A 2 22.01 -4.01 25.19
CA ILE A 2 21.12 -5.09 25.64
C ILE A 2 21.61 -5.52 27.02
N ARG A 3 20.69 -5.65 27.98
CA ARG A 3 20.98 -6.12 29.32
C ARG A 3 20.09 -7.30 29.66
N SER A 4 20.66 -8.37 30.21
CA SER A 4 19.87 -9.41 30.88
C SER A 4 19.52 -8.92 32.29
N ILE A 5 18.26 -8.87 32.61
CA ILE A 5 17.74 -8.44 33.93
C ILE A 5 17.08 -9.57 34.69
N TRP A 6 17.01 -10.76 34.13
CA TRP A 6 16.36 -11.90 34.68
C TRP A 6 17.16 -13.20 34.42
N ASN A 7 17.30 -14.00 35.48
CA ASN A 7 17.83 -15.35 35.43
C ASN A 7 16.81 -16.29 36.07
N LYS A 8 16.26 -17.20 35.31
CA LYS A 8 15.21 -18.11 35.72
C LYS A 8 15.61 -19.04 36.88
N GLU A 9 16.89 -19.39 36.96
CA GLU A 9 17.41 -20.27 38.02
C GLU A 9 17.48 -19.57 39.39
N GLU A 10 17.78 -18.26 39.37
CA GLU A 10 17.93 -17.46 40.57
C GLU A 10 16.62 -16.77 41.00
N GLN A 11 15.79 -16.42 40.03
CA GLN A 11 14.57 -15.67 40.22
C GLN A 11 13.44 -16.23 39.36
N PRO A 12 12.50 -17.03 39.92
CA PRO A 12 11.50 -17.73 39.13
C PRO A 12 10.49 -16.81 38.40
N SER A 13 10.26 -15.59 38.91
CA SER A 13 9.31 -14.64 38.30
C SER A 13 10.02 -13.59 37.47
N GLN A 14 9.86 -13.66 36.13
CA GLN A 14 10.35 -12.63 35.23
C GLN A 14 9.65 -11.27 35.45
N TRP A 15 8.41 -11.29 35.89
CA TRP A 15 7.63 -10.07 36.12
C TRP A 15 8.10 -9.33 37.39
N GLU A 16 8.49 -10.07 38.45
CA GLU A 16 9.13 -9.47 39.62
C GLU A 16 10.50 -8.87 39.27
N ALA A 17 11.32 -9.57 38.46
CA ALA A 17 12.60 -9.06 38.01
C ALA A 17 12.44 -7.75 37.23
N LEU A 18 11.46 -7.72 36.28
CA LEU A 18 11.15 -6.53 35.50
C LEU A 18 10.63 -5.39 36.40
N SER A 19 9.72 -5.70 37.34
CA SER A 19 9.18 -4.73 38.29
C SER A 19 10.29 -4.10 39.16
N ASN A 20 11.17 -4.93 39.71
CA ASN A 20 12.32 -4.47 40.53
C ASN A 20 13.26 -3.57 39.71
N TYR A 21 13.52 -3.93 38.45
CA TYR A 21 14.30 -3.10 37.55
C TYR A 21 13.63 -1.75 37.29
N ILE A 22 12.33 -1.73 36.96
CA ILE A 22 11.57 -0.49 36.73
C ILE A 22 11.58 0.39 37.98
N VAL A 23 11.37 -0.20 39.15
CA VAL A 23 11.39 0.51 40.43
C VAL A 23 12.77 1.15 40.68
N SER A 24 13.86 0.40 40.45
CA SER A 24 15.24 0.89 40.60
C SER A 24 15.56 2.08 39.69
N GLN A 25 15.01 2.11 38.46
CA GLN A 25 15.17 3.22 37.52
C GLN A 25 14.29 4.43 37.84
N ASN A 26 13.23 4.24 38.64
CA ASN A 26 12.25 5.26 39.01
C ASN A 26 11.77 6.15 37.85
N PRO A 27 11.33 5.59 36.70
CA PRO A 27 10.97 6.38 35.53
C PRO A 27 9.72 7.23 35.80
N GLN A 28 9.63 8.40 35.16
CA GLN A 28 8.43 9.25 35.25
C GLN A 28 7.29 8.74 34.36
N LYS A 29 7.62 8.07 33.23
CA LYS A 29 6.68 7.43 32.31
C LYS A 29 7.18 6.04 31.94
N ILE A 30 6.26 5.10 31.80
CA ILE A 30 6.52 3.73 31.37
C ILE A 30 5.71 3.51 30.10
N GLY A 31 6.39 3.50 28.95
CA GLY A 31 5.75 3.27 27.66
C GLY A 31 5.47 1.79 27.44
N ILE A 32 4.27 1.44 27.08
CA ILE A 32 3.88 0.09 26.68
C ILE A 32 3.23 0.11 25.28
N ASN A 33 3.36 -0.99 24.55
CA ASN A 33 2.82 -1.11 23.20
C ASN A 33 1.30 -1.35 23.25
N THR A 34 0.56 -0.25 23.44
CA THR A 34 -0.89 -0.20 23.29
C THR A 34 -1.25 0.89 22.30
N SER A 35 -2.16 0.60 21.38
CA SER A 35 -2.59 1.54 20.35
C SER A 35 -4.09 1.44 20.12
N LYS A 36 -4.72 2.59 19.89
CA LYS A 36 -6.15 2.66 19.51
C LYS A 36 -6.35 2.58 18.00
N TYR A 37 -5.37 3.05 17.23
CA TYR A 37 -5.51 3.28 15.79
C TYR A 37 -4.62 2.39 14.93
N TYR A 38 -3.57 1.81 15.51
CA TYR A 38 -2.59 1.01 14.78
C TYR A 38 -2.46 -0.38 15.42
N GLY A 39 -3.24 -1.34 14.92
CA GLY A 39 -3.24 -2.70 15.46
C GLY A 39 -1.84 -3.33 15.49
N ILE A 40 -0.98 -3.01 14.51
CA ILE A 40 0.41 -3.51 14.48
C ILE A 40 1.35 -2.82 15.49
N ALA A 41 0.93 -1.73 16.12
CA ALA A 41 1.64 -1.07 17.23
C ALA A 41 1.03 -1.42 18.59
N ASP A 42 -0.05 -2.21 18.64
CA ASP A 42 -0.72 -2.73 19.83
C ASP A 42 -0.22 -4.16 20.13
N GLY A 43 1.07 -4.25 20.46
CA GLY A 43 1.80 -5.53 20.51
C GLY A 43 1.90 -6.19 21.88
N LEU A 44 1.36 -5.60 22.96
CA LEU A 44 1.41 -6.20 24.29
C LEU A 44 0.16 -7.09 24.52
N ALA A 45 0.37 -8.41 24.63
CA ALA A 45 -0.72 -9.33 24.91
C ALA A 45 -1.42 -8.99 26.23
N LYS A 46 -2.74 -9.22 26.29
CA LYS A 46 -3.55 -8.92 27.50
C LYS A 46 -3.02 -9.62 28.74
N THR A 47 -2.58 -10.87 28.62
CA THR A 47 -2.01 -11.65 29.71
C THR A 47 -0.73 -11.05 30.25
N ASP A 48 0.16 -10.58 29.34
CA ASP A 48 1.43 -9.94 29.71
C ASP A 48 1.17 -8.56 30.34
N TYR A 49 0.21 -7.82 29.83
CA TYR A 49 -0.24 -6.58 30.45
C TYR A 49 -0.71 -6.79 31.88
N ASP A 50 -1.57 -7.78 32.12
CA ASP A 50 -2.11 -8.08 33.45
C ASP A 50 -0.98 -8.50 34.42
N ALA A 51 -0.07 -9.35 33.97
CA ALA A 51 1.06 -9.79 34.78
C ALA A 51 2.00 -8.62 35.15
N LEU A 52 2.26 -7.71 34.18
CA LEU A 52 3.02 -6.48 34.43
C LEU A 52 2.32 -5.60 35.48
N ILE A 53 1.01 -5.34 35.32
CA ILE A 53 0.24 -4.52 36.25
C ILE A 53 0.24 -5.12 37.66
N GLN A 54 0.03 -6.43 37.77
CA GLN A 54 0.03 -7.12 39.06
C GLN A 54 1.37 -7.06 39.79
N SER A 55 2.47 -7.08 39.02
CA SER A 55 3.83 -7.04 39.58
C SER A 55 4.28 -5.63 39.99
N LEU A 56 3.71 -4.56 39.37
CA LEU A 56 4.14 -3.19 39.61
C LEU A 56 3.48 -2.57 40.83
N PRO A 57 4.23 -1.86 41.74
CA PRO A 57 3.64 -1.04 42.77
C PRO A 57 2.70 0.03 42.19
N SER A 58 1.58 0.33 42.88
CA SER A 58 0.54 1.26 42.42
C SER A 58 1.06 2.62 41.95
N LYS A 59 2.15 3.12 42.57
CA LYS A 59 2.83 4.35 42.15
C LYS A 59 3.30 4.29 40.70
N PHE A 60 3.82 3.15 40.25
CA PHE A 60 4.37 2.95 38.90
C PHE A 60 3.29 2.58 37.90
N GLN A 61 2.23 1.87 38.29
CA GLN A 61 1.06 1.62 37.45
C GLN A 61 0.46 2.91 36.88
N LYS A 62 0.40 3.97 37.71
CA LYS A 62 -0.11 5.31 37.32
C LYS A 62 0.80 6.04 36.32
N ARG A 63 2.00 5.55 36.05
CA ARG A 63 2.98 6.13 35.10
C ARG A 63 2.97 5.43 33.74
N ILE A 64 2.14 4.42 33.59
CA ILE A 64 1.98 3.70 32.32
C ILE A 64 1.29 4.61 31.31
N VAL A 65 1.87 4.67 30.11
CA VAL A 65 1.37 5.42 28.96
C VAL A 65 1.52 4.58 27.69
N SER A 66 0.74 4.87 26.68
CA SER A 66 0.95 4.26 25.36
C SER A 66 2.31 4.68 24.76
N ALA A 67 3.04 3.73 24.20
CA ALA A 67 4.23 3.95 23.39
C ALA A 67 3.90 4.00 21.88
N GLU A 68 2.63 4.18 21.50
CA GLU A 68 2.13 4.17 20.12
C GLU A 68 3.04 4.99 19.17
N THR A 69 3.30 6.25 19.52
CA THR A 69 4.12 7.14 18.69
C THR A 69 5.53 6.58 18.46
N LEU A 70 6.16 5.98 19.48
CA LEU A 70 7.48 5.37 19.35
C LEU A 70 7.44 4.15 18.42
N ALA A 71 6.46 3.27 18.63
CA ALA A 71 6.28 2.06 17.82
C ALA A 71 5.98 2.41 16.35
N VAL A 72 5.03 3.33 16.11
CA VAL A 72 4.66 3.78 14.76
C VAL A 72 5.87 4.42 14.07
N ARG A 73 6.59 5.33 14.74
CA ARG A 73 7.79 5.97 14.18
C ARG A 73 8.88 4.96 13.81
N TRP A 74 9.05 3.92 14.58
CA TRP A 74 9.99 2.84 14.26
C TRP A 74 9.51 2.03 13.05
N ILE A 75 8.23 1.66 13.01
CA ILE A 75 7.65 0.86 11.94
C ILE A 75 7.67 1.61 10.60
N GLU A 76 7.34 2.91 10.58
CA GLU A 76 7.25 3.70 9.34
C GLU A 76 8.60 4.19 8.79
N THR A 77 9.66 4.22 9.63
CA THR A 77 10.97 4.77 9.22
C THR A 77 11.77 3.76 8.42
N ARG A 78 12.23 4.16 7.23
CA ARG A 78 13.11 3.36 6.36
C ARG A 78 14.55 3.82 6.46
N THR A 79 15.46 2.86 6.55
CA THR A 79 16.90 3.10 6.43
C THR A 79 17.32 3.30 4.98
N PRO A 80 18.48 3.93 4.69
CA PRO A 80 18.96 4.08 3.31
C PRO A 80 19.17 2.73 2.59
N LEU A 81 19.50 1.66 3.33
CA LEU A 81 19.64 0.32 2.75
C LEU A 81 18.30 -0.25 2.36
N GLU A 82 17.28 -0.15 3.23
CA GLU A 82 15.92 -0.58 2.93
C GLU A 82 15.35 0.17 1.73
N VAL A 83 15.58 1.48 1.61
CA VAL A 83 15.09 2.28 0.46
C VAL A 83 15.71 1.79 -0.86
N ARG A 84 17.01 1.43 -0.87
CA ARG A 84 17.65 0.86 -2.07
C ARG A 84 17.07 -0.50 -2.44
N LEU A 85 16.88 -1.37 -1.45
CA LEU A 85 16.29 -2.69 -1.65
C LEU A 85 14.83 -2.56 -2.11
N PHE A 86 14.09 -1.63 -1.52
CA PHE A 86 12.70 -1.37 -1.86
C PHE A 86 12.52 -0.96 -3.33
N SER A 87 13.42 -0.12 -3.87
CA SER A 87 13.44 0.23 -5.29
C SER A 87 13.67 -0.99 -6.19
N GLN A 88 14.54 -1.93 -5.79
CA GLN A 88 14.78 -3.16 -6.55
C GLN A 88 13.57 -4.08 -6.50
N LEU A 89 12.94 -4.25 -5.33
CA LEU A 89 11.74 -5.06 -5.18
C LEU A 89 10.56 -4.52 -6.00
N THR A 90 10.35 -3.21 -5.99
CA THR A 90 9.33 -2.56 -6.83
C THR A 90 9.61 -2.79 -8.31
N GLY A 91 10.88 -2.75 -8.74
CA GLY A 91 11.26 -3.10 -10.11
C GLY A 91 10.94 -4.55 -10.48
N ILE A 92 11.10 -5.50 -9.53
CA ILE A 92 10.70 -6.90 -9.75
C ILE A 92 9.18 -6.99 -9.86
N THR A 93 8.43 -6.28 -9.00
CA THR A 93 6.95 -6.21 -9.06
C THR A 93 6.47 -5.73 -10.43
N HIS A 94 7.00 -4.60 -10.92
CA HIS A 94 6.69 -4.06 -12.25
C HIS A 94 7.04 -5.06 -13.37
N ASN A 95 8.19 -5.73 -13.30
CA ASN A 95 8.56 -6.73 -14.31
C ASN A 95 7.61 -7.92 -14.33
N ILE A 96 7.11 -8.38 -13.18
CA ILE A 96 6.11 -9.45 -13.09
C ILE A 96 4.80 -8.98 -13.71
N ILE A 97 4.33 -7.77 -13.41
CA ILE A 97 3.13 -7.18 -14.01
C ILE A 97 3.27 -7.05 -15.52
N GLN A 98 4.40 -6.53 -16.01
CA GLN A 98 4.69 -6.39 -17.44
C GLN A 98 4.68 -7.75 -18.18
N GLU A 99 5.22 -8.79 -17.57
CA GLU A 99 5.20 -10.14 -18.15
C GLU A 99 3.79 -10.75 -18.09
N ALA A 100 3.07 -10.56 -16.98
CA ALA A 100 1.69 -11.01 -16.81
C ALA A 100 0.77 -10.38 -17.86
N PHE A 101 0.94 -9.09 -18.14
CA PHE A 101 0.16 -8.34 -19.12
C PHE A 101 0.78 -8.39 -20.54
N SER A 102 1.21 -9.56 -20.93
CA SER A 102 1.79 -9.81 -22.26
C SER A 102 1.15 -11.02 -22.95
N THR A 103 1.41 -11.18 -24.24
CA THR A 103 0.98 -12.35 -25.03
C THR A 103 1.66 -13.66 -24.62
N LYS A 104 2.64 -13.63 -23.73
CA LYS A 104 3.19 -14.85 -23.12
C LYS A 104 2.22 -15.50 -22.14
N VAL A 105 1.38 -14.70 -21.49
CA VAL A 105 0.45 -15.12 -20.45
C VAL A 105 -0.99 -15.01 -20.91
N ILE A 106 -1.34 -13.93 -21.58
CA ILE A 106 -2.71 -13.64 -21.99
C ILE A 106 -2.91 -13.97 -23.48
N THR A 107 -3.76 -14.94 -23.75
CA THR A 107 -4.34 -15.20 -25.08
C THR A 107 -5.77 -14.64 -25.07
N PRO A 108 -6.02 -13.48 -25.69
CA PRO A 108 -7.37 -12.87 -25.69
C PRO A 108 -8.42 -13.82 -26.26
N GLY A 109 -9.56 -13.91 -25.56
CA GLY A 109 -10.64 -14.83 -25.89
C GLY A 109 -10.54 -16.23 -25.24
N PHE A 110 -9.42 -16.54 -24.55
CA PHE A 110 -9.17 -17.83 -23.88
C PHE A 110 -8.77 -17.66 -22.41
N THR A 111 -7.75 -16.82 -22.15
CA THR A 111 -7.24 -16.59 -20.81
C THR A 111 -8.25 -15.78 -20.01
N ASN A 112 -8.57 -16.24 -18.80
CA ASN A 112 -9.42 -15.49 -17.87
C ASN A 112 -8.55 -14.75 -16.81
N THR A 113 -9.18 -13.87 -16.04
CA THR A 113 -8.49 -13.05 -15.04
C THR A 113 -7.82 -13.88 -13.95
N GLU A 114 -8.43 -15.01 -13.54
CA GLU A 114 -7.88 -15.91 -12.52
C GLU A 114 -6.64 -16.67 -13.02
N ASP A 115 -6.59 -17.04 -14.32
CA ASP A 115 -5.40 -17.65 -14.91
C ASP A 115 -4.19 -16.74 -14.76
N VAL A 116 -4.37 -15.42 -14.94
CA VAL A 116 -3.31 -14.41 -14.77
C VAL A 116 -2.89 -14.29 -13.31
N VAL A 117 -3.84 -14.28 -12.38
CA VAL A 117 -3.56 -14.27 -10.92
C VAL A 117 -2.69 -15.46 -10.52
N TRP A 118 -3.06 -16.66 -10.94
CA TRP A 118 -2.28 -17.87 -10.63
C TRP A 118 -0.91 -17.86 -11.28
N TRP A 119 -0.81 -17.37 -12.52
CA TRP A 119 0.49 -17.19 -13.16
C TRP A 119 1.41 -16.25 -12.37
N MET A 120 0.88 -15.10 -11.90
CA MET A 120 1.63 -14.16 -11.06
C MET A 120 2.13 -14.83 -9.77
N ARG A 121 1.28 -15.59 -9.09
CA ARG A 121 1.65 -16.35 -7.88
C ARG A 121 2.75 -17.39 -8.15
N GLU A 122 2.61 -18.16 -9.23
CA GLU A 122 3.64 -19.12 -9.64
C GLU A 122 4.97 -18.44 -9.98
N LYS A 123 4.90 -17.27 -10.63
CA LYS A 123 6.09 -16.49 -10.97
C LYS A 123 6.82 -16.03 -9.70
N VAL A 124 6.11 -15.56 -8.69
CA VAL A 124 6.67 -15.19 -7.39
C VAL A 124 7.37 -16.38 -6.73
N LEU A 125 6.73 -17.53 -6.70
CA LEU A 125 7.31 -18.76 -6.15
C LEU A 125 8.58 -19.21 -6.90
N LYS A 126 8.59 -19.11 -8.25
CA LYS A 126 9.78 -19.42 -9.08
C LYS A 126 10.95 -18.47 -8.81
N LEU A 127 10.70 -17.29 -8.29
CA LEU A 127 11.72 -16.30 -7.89
C LEU A 127 12.12 -16.43 -6.42
N ASP A 128 11.61 -17.44 -5.70
CA ASP A 128 11.81 -17.64 -4.25
C ASP A 128 11.37 -16.43 -3.41
N LEU A 129 10.28 -15.80 -3.83
CA LEU A 129 9.64 -14.67 -3.18
C LEU A 129 8.27 -15.07 -2.62
N ASN A 130 7.64 -14.17 -1.86
CA ASN A 130 6.30 -14.34 -1.33
C ASN A 130 5.38 -13.19 -1.77
N THR A 131 4.07 -13.46 -1.82
CA THR A 131 3.04 -12.40 -1.83
C THR A 131 2.55 -12.17 -0.40
N TRP A 132 2.18 -10.94 -0.06
CA TRP A 132 1.59 -10.64 1.25
C TRP A 132 0.05 -10.57 1.21
N PHE A 133 -0.52 -10.55 0.01
CA PHE A 133 -1.95 -10.73 -0.24
C PHE A 133 -2.18 -11.55 -1.52
N HIS A 134 -3.42 -11.98 -1.75
CA HIS A 134 -3.79 -12.66 -2.97
C HIS A 134 -3.98 -11.62 -4.08
N PRO A 135 -3.20 -11.65 -5.17
CA PRO A 135 -3.34 -10.68 -6.25
C PRO A 135 -4.75 -10.67 -6.83
N THR A 136 -5.14 -9.54 -7.37
CA THR A 136 -6.39 -9.45 -8.14
C THR A 136 -6.11 -9.01 -9.56
N VAL A 137 -6.91 -9.54 -10.50
CA VAL A 137 -6.96 -9.09 -11.88
C VAL A 137 -8.41 -8.94 -12.27
N ASP A 138 -8.79 -7.79 -12.77
CA ASP A 138 -10.13 -7.49 -13.23
C ASP A 138 -10.13 -6.74 -14.57
N ILE A 139 -11.31 -6.61 -15.18
CA ILE A 139 -11.47 -5.93 -16.46
C ILE A 139 -12.58 -4.89 -16.42
N GLN A 140 -12.42 -3.85 -17.20
CA GLN A 140 -13.48 -2.92 -17.55
C GLN A 140 -13.70 -2.98 -19.07
N ARG A 141 -14.94 -3.15 -19.49
CA ARG A 141 -15.31 -3.40 -20.90
C ARG A 141 -16.49 -2.52 -21.31
N SER A 142 -16.51 -2.09 -22.56
CA SER A 142 -17.69 -1.45 -23.16
C SER A 142 -18.92 -2.35 -23.04
N GLY A 143 -20.09 -1.77 -22.73
CA GLY A 143 -21.36 -2.50 -22.64
C GLY A 143 -21.53 -3.41 -21.41
N LYS A 144 -20.53 -3.52 -20.51
CA LYS A 144 -20.61 -4.27 -19.26
C LYS A 144 -20.66 -3.32 -18.07
N SER A 145 -21.58 -3.55 -17.13
CA SER A 145 -21.62 -2.83 -15.86
C SER A 145 -20.65 -3.49 -14.89
N ASP A 146 -19.53 -2.81 -14.57
CA ASP A 146 -18.41 -3.38 -13.82
C ASP A 146 -18.04 -2.59 -12.56
N LEU A 147 -18.98 -1.79 -12.07
CA LEU A 147 -18.79 -1.17 -10.76
C LEU A 147 -19.02 -2.24 -9.68
N TYR A 148 -18.04 -3.15 -9.52
CA TYR A 148 -18.03 -4.02 -8.35
C TYR A 148 -17.84 -3.13 -7.12
N GLY A 149 -18.74 -3.28 -6.14
CA GLY A 149 -18.48 -2.84 -4.80
C GLY A 149 -17.35 -3.70 -4.22
N PHE A 150 -16.73 -3.24 -3.14
CA PHE A 150 -15.71 -3.99 -2.39
C PHE A 150 -16.16 -5.41 -1.99
N ASP A 151 -17.48 -5.67 -1.99
CA ASP A 151 -18.12 -6.95 -1.65
C ASP A 151 -18.27 -7.92 -2.83
N GLY A 152 -17.92 -7.48 -4.05
CA GLY A 152 -18.03 -8.33 -5.25
C GLY A 152 -16.85 -9.28 -5.32
N LYS A 153 -17.06 -10.59 -5.12
CA LYS A 153 -16.07 -11.58 -5.55
C LYS A 153 -15.83 -11.38 -7.05
N PRO A 154 -14.56 -11.33 -7.50
CA PRO A 154 -14.24 -11.26 -8.92
C PRO A 154 -14.96 -12.42 -9.62
N LYS A 155 -15.81 -12.09 -10.60
CA LYS A 155 -16.25 -13.10 -11.55
C LYS A 155 -15.06 -13.37 -12.44
N PHE A 156 -14.76 -14.66 -12.68
CA PHE A 156 -13.77 -15.04 -13.66
C PHE A 156 -14.23 -14.53 -15.02
N ASP A 157 -13.53 -13.52 -15.53
CA ASP A 157 -13.86 -12.93 -16.81
C ASP A 157 -12.80 -13.33 -17.83
N VAL A 158 -13.25 -13.89 -18.97
CA VAL A 158 -12.36 -14.09 -20.12
C VAL A 158 -11.95 -12.72 -20.65
N ILE A 159 -10.64 -12.52 -20.74
CA ILE A 159 -10.02 -11.28 -21.22
C ILE A 159 -10.21 -11.21 -22.75
N MET A 160 -10.83 -10.14 -23.25
CA MET A 160 -11.20 -9.97 -24.65
C MET A 160 -10.49 -8.76 -25.28
N PRO A 161 -10.31 -8.75 -26.61
CA PRO A 161 -9.86 -7.55 -27.31
C PRO A 161 -10.75 -6.34 -26.99
N GLY A 162 -10.14 -5.22 -26.62
CA GLY A 162 -10.83 -3.98 -26.22
C GLY A 162 -11.03 -3.81 -24.73
N ASP A 163 -10.64 -4.78 -23.90
CA ASP A 163 -10.69 -4.65 -22.45
C ASP A 163 -9.61 -3.72 -21.91
N LEU A 164 -9.97 -2.96 -20.90
CA LEU A 164 -9.04 -2.32 -19.96
C LEU A 164 -8.86 -3.30 -18.80
N VAL A 165 -7.68 -3.88 -18.67
CA VAL A 165 -7.31 -4.84 -17.63
C VAL A 165 -6.61 -4.08 -16.51
N HIS A 166 -6.88 -4.45 -15.27
CA HIS A 166 -6.27 -3.92 -14.07
C HIS A 166 -5.71 -5.07 -13.24
N CYS A 167 -4.61 -4.85 -12.56
CA CYS A 167 -4.14 -5.73 -11.50
C CYS A 167 -3.81 -4.95 -10.24
N ASP A 168 -3.93 -5.63 -9.11
CA ASP A 168 -3.41 -5.23 -7.82
C ASP A 168 -2.49 -6.35 -7.32
N PHE A 169 -1.20 -6.02 -7.12
CA PHE A 169 -0.15 -7.02 -6.92
C PHE A 169 1.02 -6.49 -6.09
N GLY A 170 1.42 -7.28 -5.10
CA GLY A 170 2.57 -6.98 -4.25
C GLY A 170 3.37 -8.23 -3.86
N ILE A 171 4.67 -8.03 -3.63
CA ILE A 171 5.60 -9.07 -3.17
C ILE A 171 6.25 -8.69 -1.85
N SER A 172 6.72 -9.72 -1.15
CA SER A 172 7.45 -9.59 0.11
C SER A 172 8.84 -10.18 0.02
N TYR A 173 9.85 -9.46 0.51
CA TYR A 173 11.21 -9.94 0.68
C TYR A 173 11.90 -9.25 1.84
N LEU A 174 12.59 -10.01 2.71
CA LEU A 174 13.29 -9.49 3.90
C LEU A 174 12.45 -8.49 4.72
N THR A 175 11.19 -8.85 4.96
CA THR A 175 10.19 -8.01 5.66
C THR A 175 9.77 -6.72 4.95
N LEU A 176 10.24 -6.44 3.74
CA LEU A 176 9.74 -5.35 2.92
C LEU A 176 8.63 -5.86 1.98
N ASN A 177 7.60 -5.05 1.84
CA ASN A 177 6.45 -5.36 0.98
C ASN A 177 6.34 -4.27 -0.09
N THR A 178 6.02 -4.68 -1.32
CA THR A 178 5.64 -3.78 -2.42
C THR A 178 4.13 -3.83 -2.61
N ASP A 179 3.60 -2.80 -3.23
CA ASP A 179 2.20 -2.71 -3.61
C ASP A 179 2.09 -1.85 -4.87
N CYS A 180 1.47 -2.39 -5.93
CA CYS A 180 1.37 -1.73 -7.21
C CYS A 180 0.09 -2.13 -7.94
N GLN A 181 -0.61 -1.13 -8.48
CA GLN A 181 -1.73 -1.33 -9.39
C GLN A 181 -1.40 -0.72 -10.74
N GLU A 182 -1.51 -1.53 -11.79
CA GLU A 182 -1.26 -1.09 -13.17
C GLU A 182 -2.40 -1.48 -14.10
N LEU A 183 -2.50 -0.77 -15.19
CA LEU A 183 -3.52 -0.91 -16.22
C LEU A 183 -2.92 -1.37 -17.54
N ALA A 184 -3.60 -2.29 -18.23
CA ALA A 184 -3.29 -2.73 -19.56
C ALA A 184 -4.48 -2.60 -20.50
N TYR A 185 -4.23 -2.42 -21.77
CA TYR A 185 -5.26 -2.45 -22.80
C TYR A 185 -5.04 -3.63 -23.76
N VAL A 186 -6.08 -4.41 -23.99
CA VAL A 186 -6.04 -5.53 -24.95
C VAL A 186 -6.35 -5.00 -26.34
N LEU A 187 -5.36 -5.01 -27.23
CA LEU A 187 -5.48 -4.51 -28.60
C LEU A 187 -6.55 -5.29 -29.36
N LYS A 188 -7.41 -4.57 -30.07
CA LYS A 188 -8.31 -5.16 -31.07
C LYS A 188 -7.54 -5.49 -32.34
N PRO A 189 -8.05 -6.39 -33.19
CA PRO A 189 -7.44 -6.66 -34.49
C PRO A 189 -7.20 -5.38 -35.30
N GLY A 190 -5.94 -5.17 -35.71
CA GLY A 190 -5.51 -3.99 -36.47
C GLY A 190 -5.10 -2.77 -35.64
N GLU A 191 -5.31 -2.77 -34.33
CA GLU A 191 -4.81 -1.71 -33.45
C GLU A 191 -3.31 -1.90 -33.12
N THR A 192 -2.59 -0.79 -33.06
CA THR A 192 -1.16 -0.75 -32.69
C THR A 192 -0.90 0.02 -31.40
N ASP A 193 -1.93 0.67 -30.84
CA ASP A 193 -1.87 1.45 -29.61
C ASP A 193 -3.24 1.49 -28.94
N ALA A 194 -3.27 1.89 -27.67
CA ALA A 194 -4.52 2.08 -26.94
C ALA A 194 -5.31 3.28 -27.50
N PRO A 195 -6.66 3.24 -27.45
CA PRO A 195 -7.48 4.36 -27.85
C PRO A 195 -7.13 5.64 -27.08
N GLN A 196 -7.18 6.78 -27.76
CA GLN A 196 -6.78 8.07 -27.21
C GLN A 196 -7.57 8.41 -25.93
N PHE A 197 -8.87 8.10 -25.88
CA PHE A 197 -9.71 8.36 -24.71
C PHE A 197 -9.28 7.59 -23.46
N LEU A 198 -8.71 6.37 -23.59
CA LEU A 198 -8.15 5.62 -22.45
C LEU A 198 -6.81 6.20 -21.99
N LYS A 199 -5.97 6.67 -22.92
CA LYS A 199 -4.73 7.38 -22.56
C LYS A 199 -5.00 8.69 -21.84
N GLU A 200 -6.04 9.43 -22.26
CA GLU A 200 -6.50 10.64 -21.57
C GLU A 200 -7.09 10.33 -20.20
N ALA A 201 -7.81 9.22 -20.06
CA ALA A 201 -8.31 8.76 -18.78
C ALA A 201 -7.15 8.42 -17.81
N LEU A 202 -6.12 7.68 -18.27
CA LEU A 202 -4.93 7.38 -17.47
C LEU A 202 -4.24 8.69 -17.01
N LYS A 203 -4.12 9.67 -17.89
CA LYS A 203 -3.56 10.99 -17.53
C LYS A 203 -4.36 11.68 -16.41
N GLN A 204 -5.68 11.51 -16.35
CA GLN A 204 -6.49 12.04 -15.26
C GLN A 204 -6.12 11.36 -13.92
N GLY A 205 -5.89 10.06 -13.91
CA GLY A 205 -5.37 9.33 -12.73
C GLY A 205 -4.00 9.87 -12.30
N ASN A 206 -3.06 10.04 -13.25
CA ASN A 206 -1.75 10.62 -12.95
C ASN A 206 -1.86 12.05 -12.39
N THR A 207 -2.79 12.86 -12.86
CA THR A 207 -3.03 14.21 -12.31
C THR A 207 -3.51 14.17 -10.86
N VAL A 208 -4.30 13.16 -10.48
CA VAL A 208 -4.68 12.96 -9.07
C VAL A 208 -3.46 12.52 -8.24
N GLN A 209 -2.59 11.67 -8.78
CA GLN A 209 -1.32 11.31 -8.11
C GLN A 209 -0.45 12.55 -7.87
N ASP A 210 -0.31 13.43 -8.87
CA ASP A 210 0.44 14.68 -8.72
C ASP A 210 -0.17 15.58 -7.66
N ALA A 211 -1.50 15.80 -7.71
CA ALA A 211 -2.20 16.60 -6.70
C ALA A 211 -2.03 16.08 -5.26
N LEU A 212 -1.85 14.76 -5.09
CA LEU A 212 -1.55 14.19 -3.78
C LEU A 212 -0.08 14.37 -3.40
N THR A 213 0.84 13.95 -4.26
CA THR A 213 2.27 13.84 -3.93
C THR A 213 2.98 15.20 -3.87
N ASP A 214 2.55 16.19 -4.63
CA ASP A 214 3.03 17.58 -4.55
C ASP A 214 2.70 18.23 -3.19
N ASN A 215 1.74 17.65 -2.47
CA ASN A 215 1.32 18.11 -1.15
C ASN A 215 1.96 17.33 0.01
N PHE A 216 2.94 16.46 -0.24
CA PHE A 216 3.73 15.80 0.80
C PHE A 216 4.70 16.79 1.44
N ILE A 217 4.28 17.34 2.59
CA ILE A 217 5.06 18.31 3.36
C ILE A 217 5.26 17.79 4.78
N LYS A 218 6.50 17.79 5.24
CA LYS A 218 6.85 17.38 6.61
C LYS A 218 6.00 18.10 7.66
N GLY A 219 5.41 17.31 8.55
CA GLY A 219 4.57 17.81 9.64
C GLY A 219 3.10 18.05 9.25
N ARG A 220 2.75 18.03 7.97
CA ARG A 220 1.34 18.07 7.54
C ARG A 220 0.70 16.71 7.82
N THR A 221 -0.55 16.72 8.26
CA THR A 221 -1.29 15.47 8.52
C THR A 221 -1.81 14.85 7.21
N GLY A 222 -2.11 13.54 7.26
CA GLY A 222 -2.73 12.85 6.13
C GLY A 222 -4.08 13.46 5.74
N ASN A 223 -4.90 13.82 6.73
CA ASN A 223 -6.21 14.44 6.51
C ASN A 223 -6.11 15.83 5.85
N GLU A 224 -5.12 16.64 6.24
CA GLU A 224 -4.86 17.94 5.59
C GLU A 224 -4.41 17.76 4.14
N THR A 225 -3.48 16.85 3.89
CA THR A 225 -2.97 16.53 2.55
C THR A 225 -4.10 15.99 1.66
N LEU A 226 -4.89 15.03 2.15
CA LEU A 226 -6.07 14.49 1.46
C LEU A 226 -7.04 15.58 1.04
N LYS A 227 -7.40 16.47 1.97
CA LYS A 227 -8.34 17.57 1.72
C LYS A 227 -7.84 18.51 0.63
N ILE A 228 -6.54 18.81 0.62
CA ILE A 228 -5.92 19.66 -0.39
C ILE A 228 -5.95 18.95 -1.74
N ALA A 229 -5.47 17.71 -1.82
CA ALA A 229 -5.41 16.91 -3.04
C ALA A 229 -6.79 16.73 -3.70
N ILE A 230 -7.82 16.40 -2.91
CA ILE A 230 -9.20 16.30 -3.40
C ILE A 230 -9.69 17.66 -3.93
N LYS A 231 -9.42 18.74 -3.22
CA LYS A 231 -9.84 20.11 -3.64
C LYS A 231 -9.18 20.52 -4.95
N GLU A 232 -7.89 20.28 -5.10
CA GLU A 232 -7.12 20.60 -6.31
C GLU A 232 -7.59 19.75 -7.50
N SER A 233 -7.74 18.44 -7.32
CA SER A 233 -8.27 17.55 -8.35
C SER A 233 -9.67 17.98 -8.82
N LYS A 234 -10.57 18.31 -7.88
CA LYS A 234 -11.93 18.78 -8.22
C LYS A 234 -11.95 20.12 -8.96
N LYS A 235 -11.01 21.03 -8.70
CA LYS A 235 -10.88 22.28 -9.48
C LYS A 235 -10.54 22.04 -10.94
N LEU A 236 -9.86 20.92 -11.24
CA LEU A 236 -9.54 20.47 -12.59
C LEU A 236 -10.66 19.63 -13.23
N GLY A 237 -11.83 19.53 -12.57
CA GLY A 237 -12.96 18.75 -13.05
C GLY A 237 -12.81 17.24 -12.83
N LEU A 238 -11.78 16.78 -12.07
CA LEU A 238 -11.55 15.38 -11.80
C LEU A 238 -12.44 14.86 -10.67
N ARG A 239 -12.66 13.55 -10.66
CA ARG A 239 -13.44 12.84 -9.63
C ARG A 239 -12.53 11.84 -8.90
N PRO A 240 -11.67 12.34 -7.97
CA PRO A 240 -10.69 11.51 -7.26
C PRO A 240 -11.34 10.70 -6.15
N GLN A 241 -10.72 9.54 -5.86
CA GLN A 241 -10.89 8.78 -4.63
C GLN A 241 -9.48 8.34 -4.19
N ILE A 242 -9.03 8.80 -3.01
CA ILE A 242 -7.65 8.64 -2.53
C ILE A 242 -7.69 7.80 -1.26
N TYR A 243 -6.89 6.73 -1.23
CA TYR A 243 -6.79 5.81 -0.09
C TYR A 243 -5.36 5.29 0.12
N THR A 244 -4.41 6.21 -0.11
CA THR A 244 -2.96 6.03 0.04
C THR A 244 -2.59 5.69 1.49
N HIS A 245 -1.73 4.69 1.67
CA HIS A 245 -1.35 4.18 2.99
C HIS A 245 0.17 4.01 3.14
N PRO A 246 0.68 3.93 4.39
CA PRO A 246 2.07 3.58 4.64
C PRO A 246 2.38 2.17 4.15
N LEU A 247 3.59 2.01 3.60
CA LEU A 247 4.10 0.76 3.04
C LEU A 247 5.51 0.47 3.58
N GLY A 248 5.90 -0.78 3.68
CA GLY A 248 7.25 -1.14 4.11
C GLY A 248 7.31 -2.47 4.84
N LEU A 249 7.51 -2.47 6.17
CA LEU A 249 7.58 -3.70 6.97
C LEU A 249 6.26 -4.50 6.96
N TYR A 250 5.17 -3.80 6.68
CA TYR A 250 3.85 -4.38 6.45
C TYR A 250 3.31 -3.77 5.16
N GLY A 251 2.43 -4.49 4.46
CA GLY A 251 1.75 -3.98 3.28
C GLY A 251 0.84 -2.80 3.65
N HIS A 252 -0.12 -3.01 4.56
CA HIS A 252 -0.81 -1.92 5.24
C HIS A 252 -0.07 -1.60 6.54
N SER A 253 0.88 -0.67 6.48
CA SER A 253 1.78 -0.35 7.58
C SER A 253 1.21 0.69 8.54
N ALA A 254 1.89 0.94 9.67
CA ALA A 254 1.59 2.08 10.53
C ALA A 254 2.26 3.35 9.98
N GLY A 255 1.59 4.49 10.16
CA GLY A 255 2.05 5.80 9.73
C GLY A 255 0.90 6.68 9.24
N THR A 256 1.21 7.67 8.42
CA THR A 256 0.23 8.63 7.90
C THR A 256 -0.63 7.99 6.82
N THR A 257 -1.96 8.02 7.01
CA THR A 257 -2.96 7.54 6.03
C THR A 257 -3.65 8.72 5.35
N PHE A 258 -3.88 8.62 4.02
CA PHE A 258 -4.51 9.67 3.22
C PHE A 258 -5.86 9.17 2.69
N GLY A 259 -6.89 9.20 3.53
CA GLY A 259 -8.19 8.66 3.21
C GLY A 259 -8.27 7.14 3.28
N MET A 260 -9.48 6.64 3.10
CA MET A 260 -9.80 5.24 2.84
C MET A 260 -10.87 5.22 1.75
N TRP A 261 -11.07 4.09 1.08
CA TRP A 261 -12.02 3.97 -0.02
C TRP A 261 -13.43 4.48 0.36
N ASP A 262 -13.84 4.35 1.61
CA ASP A 262 -15.11 4.78 2.20
C ASP A 262 -15.00 6.04 3.09
N ALA A 263 -13.78 6.53 3.37
CA ALA A 263 -13.54 7.68 4.27
C ALA A 263 -12.74 8.80 3.58
N GLN A 264 -13.39 9.47 2.61
CA GLN A 264 -12.79 10.56 1.83
C GLN A 264 -12.84 11.94 2.53
N GLN A 265 -13.43 12.01 3.73
CA GLN A 265 -13.48 13.23 4.53
C GLN A 265 -12.34 13.30 5.57
N GLY A 266 -11.63 12.22 5.74
CA GLY A 266 -10.54 12.05 6.69
C GLY A 266 -10.65 10.74 7.48
N VAL A 267 -9.53 10.30 8.03
CA VAL A 267 -9.40 9.07 8.81
C VAL A 267 -9.03 9.44 10.24
N PRO A 268 -9.81 9.04 11.25
CA PRO A 268 -9.44 9.30 12.65
C PRO A 268 -8.14 8.60 13.04
N GLY A 269 -7.27 9.27 13.78
CA GLY A 269 -6.01 8.75 14.28
C GLY A 269 -4.92 8.66 13.20
N SER A 270 -4.93 7.68 12.33
CA SER A 270 -3.88 7.52 11.32
C SER A 270 -3.85 8.65 10.27
N GLY A 271 -5.01 9.22 9.94
CA GLY A 271 -5.07 10.40 9.08
C GLY A 271 -4.63 11.69 9.79
N GLU A 272 -4.64 11.72 11.12
CA GLU A 272 -4.15 12.85 11.93
C GLU A 272 -2.64 12.74 12.23
N HIS A 273 -2.04 11.59 11.91
CA HIS A 273 -0.60 11.39 12.06
C HIS A 273 0.14 12.30 11.05
N PRO A 274 1.15 13.07 11.53
CA PRO A 274 1.89 13.97 10.63
C PRO A 274 2.87 13.20 9.74
N LEU A 275 3.09 13.71 8.53
CA LEU A 275 4.11 13.22 7.62
C LEU A 275 5.51 13.42 8.20
N TYR A 276 6.30 12.36 8.19
CA TYR A 276 7.70 12.37 8.56
C TYR A 276 8.58 11.95 7.39
N GLU A 277 9.79 12.49 7.35
CA GLU A 277 10.80 12.05 6.39
C GLU A 277 11.26 10.60 6.66
N ASN A 278 11.77 9.96 5.62
CA ASN A 278 12.21 8.57 5.58
C ASN A 278 11.06 7.56 5.73
N THR A 279 9.92 7.85 5.14
CA THR A 279 8.72 7.00 5.14
C THR A 279 8.37 6.56 3.73
N ALA A 280 7.81 5.36 3.59
CA ALA A 280 7.38 4.82 2.31
C ALA A 280 5.86 4.64 2.29
N TYR A 281 5.28 4.75 1.09
CA TYR A 281 3.83 4.74 0.85
C TYR A 281 3.49 3.94 -0.39
N ALA A 282 2.35 3.28 -0.38
CA ALA A 282 1.60 2.90 -1.56
C ALA A 282 0.73 4.10 -1.95
N ILE A 283 1.06 4.74 -3.07
CA ILE A 283 0.32 5.90 -3.59
C ILE A 283 -0.91 5.37 -4.32
N GLU A 284 -1.87 4.91 -3.53
CA GLU A 284 -3.08 4.23 -3.98
C GLU A 284 -4.24 5.21 -4.09
N LEU A 285 -4.87 5.21 -5.27
CA LEU A 285 -5.99 6.08 -5.59
C LEU A 285 -6.71 5.66 -6.88
N ASN A 286 -7.87 6.23 -7.12
CA ASN A 286 -8.47 6.17 -8.46
C ASN A 286 -9.05 7.51 -8.90
N ALA A 287 -9.14 7.69 -10.22
CA ALA A 287 -9.94 8.70 -10.86
C ALA A 287 -11.14 8.04 -11.56
N LYS A 288 -12.36 8.50 -11.24
CA LYS A 288 -13.56 8.07 -11.94
C LYS A 288 -13.73 8.93 -13.19
N VAL A 289 -13.70 8.31 -14.37
CA VAL A 289 -13.73 8.98 -15.68
C VAL A 289 -14.92 8.49 -16.49
N TYR A 290 -15.74 9.41 -17.01
CA TYR A 290 -16.80 9.05 -17.96
C TYR A 290 -16.22 8.87 -19.36
N ILE A 291 -16.50 7.75 -19.99
CA ILE A 291 -16.04 7.42 -21.34
C ILE A 291 -17.24 7.48 -22.30
N ASP A 292 -17.28 8.51 -23.13
CA ASP A 292 -18.36 8.70 -24.11
C ASP A 292 -18.50 7.52 -25.06
N GLN A 293 -17.38 6.93 -25.50
CA GLN A 293 -17.36 5.78 -26.40
C GLN A 293 -17.95 4.51 -25.78
N TRP A 294 -17.93 4.44 -24.44
CA TRP A 294 -18.47 3.31 -23.67
C TRP A 294 -19.79 3.62 -22.99
N GLN A 295 -20.23 4.90 -23.00
CA GLN A 295 -21.43 5.43 -22.33
C GLN A 295 -21.50 5.04 -20.86
N LYS A 296 -20.34 5.06 -20.18
CA LYS A 296 -20.24 4.71 -18.75
C LYS A 296 -19.03 5.35 -18.07
N ASP A 297 -19.09 5.35 -16.76
CA ASP A 297 -17.94 5.64 -15.93
C ASP A 297 -16.99 4.42 -15.88
N ILE A 298 -15.68 4.70 -15.92
CA ILE A 298 -14.64 3.74 -15.57
C ILE A 298 -13.84 4.26 -14.38
N ARG A 299 -13.08 3.39 -13.74
CA ARG A 299 -12.10 3.75 -12.71
C ARG A 299 -10.69 3.55 -13.26
N ILE A 300 -9.90 4.58 -13.19
CA ILE A 300 -8.45 4.53 -13.40
C ILE A 300 -7.82 4.33 -12.03
N MET A 301 -7.60 3.07 -11.68
CA MET A 301 -6.99 2.65 -10.42
C MET A 301 -5.49 2.56 -10.60
N LEU A 302 -4.76 3.25 -9.76
CA LEU A 302 -3.30 3.35 -9.82
C LEU A 302 -2.72 3.22 -8.42
N GLU A 303 -1.64 2.46 -8.31
CA GLU A 303 -0.90 2.35 -7.08
C GLU A 303 0.58 2.17 -7.36
N GLU A 304 1.39 2.99 -6.70
CA GLU A 304 2.83 2.98 -6.89
C GLU A 304 3.58 3.19 -5.60
N ALA A 305 4.66 2.44 -5.43
CA ALA A 305 5.53 2.61 -4.29
C ALA A 305 6.26 3.96 -4.32
N GLY A 306 6.04 4.77 -3.29
CA GLY A 306 6.63 6.08 -3.10
C GLY A 306 7.50 6.17 -1.85
N PHE A 307 8.41 7.14 -1.83
CA PHE A 307 9.25 7.45 -0.68
C PHE A 307 9.28 8.94 -0.43
N PHE A 308 9.01 9.34 0.80
CA PHE A 308 9.12 10.70 1.28
C PHE A 308 10.39 10.86 2.12
N GLY A 309 11.39 11.51 1.55
CA GLY A 309 12.70 11.73 2.18
C GLY A 309 13.04 13.20 2.39
N PRO A 310 14.27 13.51 2.84
CA PRO A 310 14.71 14.90 3.06
C PRO A 310 14.66 15.79 1.81
N SER A 311 14.71 15.19 0.62
CA SER A 311 14.60 15.90 -0.67
C SER A 311 13.17 15.99 -1.19
N GLY A 312 12.16 15.64 -0.41
CA GLY A 312 10.76 15.56 -0.80
C GLY A 312 10.31 14.17 -1.24
N PHE A 313 9.15 14.10 -1.89
CA PHE A 313 8.56 12.87 -2.39
C PHE A 313 9.21 12.42 -3.72
N ARG A 314 9.31 11.11 -3.92
CA ARG A 314 9.63 10.48 -5.21
C ARG A 314 9.02 9.08 -5.30
N TYR A 315 8.64 8.66 -6.48
CA TYR A 315 8.39 7.25 -6.77
C TYR A 315 9.71 6.46 -6.72
N VAL A 316 9.70 5.26 -6.13
CA VAL A 316 10.95 4.50 -5.93
C VAL A 316 11.43 3.79 -7.18
N ASN A 317 10.52 3.42 -8.10
CA ASN A 317 10.82 2.79 -9.39
C ASN A 317 9.97 3.36 -10.53
N GLY A 318 9.65 4.66 -10.48
CA GLY A 318 8.74 5.30 -11.43
C GLY A 318 7.27 5.08 -11.11
N ARG A 319 6.40 5.46 -12.04
CA ARG A 319 4.95 5.22 -12.01
C ARG A 319 4.45 4.93 -13.41
N GLN A 320 3.30 4.30 -13.50
CA GLN A 320 2.65 4.08 -14.79
C GLN A 320 2.16 5.39 -15.41
N THR A 321 2.62 5.70 -16.63
CA THR A 321 2.18 6.86 -17.43
C THR A 321 1.65 6.46 -18.81
N ASN A 322 1.79 5.18 -19.16
CA ASN A 322 1.28 4.60 -20.40
C ASN A 322 0.60 3.28 -20.08
N LEU A 323 -0.46 2.96 -20.82
CA LEU A 323 -1.09 1.64 -20.72
C LEU A 323 -0.16 0.56 -21.24
N ILE A 324 -0.05 -0.55 -20.54
CA ILE A 324 0.58 -1.76 -21.06
C ILE A 324 -0.29 -2.27 -22.21
N LEU A 325 0.33 -2.68 -23.33
CA LEU A 325 -0.40 -3.15 -24.51
C LEU A 325 -0.32 -4.66 -24.64
N ILE A 326 -1.46 -5.34 -24.56
CA ILE A 326 -1.59 -6.78 -24.73
C ILE A 326 -1.97 -7.05 -26.19
N GLY A 327 -1.20 -7.91 -26.87
CA GLY A 327 -1.41 -8.23 -28.29
C GLY A 327 -0.35 -7.64 -29.24
N GLN A 328 0.61 -6.83 -28.74
CA GLN A 328 1.82 -6.50 -29.50
C GLN A 328 2.86 -7.62 -29.36
N LYS A 329 3.59 -7.93 -30.45
CA LYS A 329 4.85 -8.66 -30.33
C LYS A 329 5.82 -7.77 -29.57
N SER A 330 6.20 -8.19 -28.37
CA SER A 330 7.19 -7.45 -27.58
C SER A 330 8.48 -7.29 -28.36
N LYS A 331 8.93 -6.05 -28.53
CA LYS A 331 10.25 -5.74 -29.13
C LYS A 331 11.44 -6.17 -28.24
N TYR A 332 11.15 -6.61 -27.00
CA TYR A 332 12.14 -6.91 -25.97
C TYR A 332 12.25 -8.41 -25.64
N LEU A 333 11.64 -9.30 -26.46
CA LEU A 333 11.53 -10.72 -26.16
C LEU A 333 12.09 -11.61 -27.29
N GLU A 334 13.15 -11.16 -27.96
CA GLU A 334 14.05 -12.02 -28.74
C GLU A 334 15.28 -12.41 -27.92
#